data_00728ab92fb4ebacd7b226270a9d548d
#
_entry.id   00728ab92fb4ebacd7b226270a9d548d
#
_cell.length_a   1.000
_cell.length_b   1.000
_cell.length_c   1.000
_cell.angle_alpha   90.00
_cell.angle_beta   90.00
_cell.angle_gamma   90.00
#
_symmetry.space_group_name_H-M   'P 1'
#
loop_
_entity.id
_entity.type
_entity.pdbx_description
1 polymer ?
#
loop_
_entity_poly.entity_id
_entity_poly.type
_entity_poly.pdbx_seq_one_letter_code
_entity_poly.pdbx_strand_id
1 'polypeptide(L)'
;QSFLFRVRPMIGDVIARSFREPNRVIPVDELLGNCSGSRMPDVIADRLTPAIVQKLVDVCPTAALSIEEYAGRRCLQLSYGRCIGCGRCTEAGEGAVIAARNFPQCGVVKQQTVRLWDAEGGELAPVAPTPEHARGEIHSLLQRALNVRQLDGGSCNGCEAEIAALANPYYDLERFGIHFVASPKHADMLLVTGPVTRNMADAVKSTYEAVPAPKLVVAVGACGCSGGVFRGSHAIVGAVDDVIPVDGYIPGCPPTPAMLVTGILKVLRRNLAR
;
A
#
# COMPACT_ATOMS: atom_id res chain seq x y z
N GLN A 1 42.50 -11.20 -3.10
CA GLN A 1 42.77 -11.46 -1.66
C GLN A 1 42.17 -10.40 -0.71
N SER A 2 41.75 -9.23 -1.18
CA SER A 2 41.25 -8.14 -0.31
C SER A 2 39.75 -8.17 0.02
N PHE A 3 38.97 -8.94 -0.71
CA PHE A 3 37.50 -8.96 -0.53
C PHE A 3 37.05 -9.88 0.62
N LEU A 4 37.72 -10.99 0.82
CA LEU A 4 37.40 -11.96 1.88
C LEU A 4 37.75 -11.49 3.31
N PHE A 5 38.69 -10.57 3.44
CA PHE A 5 39.09 -10.04 4.75
C PHE A 5 38.12 -9.03 5.36
N ARG A 6 37.27 -8.37 4.53
CA ARG A 6 36.24 -7.42 5.01
C ARG A 6 34.92 -8.07 5.41
N VAL A 7 34.66 -9.28 4.96
CA VAL A 7 33.37 -9.98 5.24
C VAL A 7 33.40 -10.69 6.62
N ARG A 8 34.57 -11.14 7.07
CA ARG A 8 34.71 -11.82 8.37
C ARG A 8 34.28 -11.02 9.60
N PRO A 9 34.69 -9.74 9.74
CA PRO A 9 34.23 -8.92 10.87
C PRO A 9 32.70 -8.66 10.83
N MET A 10 32.13 -8.46 9.64
CA MET A 10 30.68 -8.25 9.51
C MET A 10 29.85 -9.48 9.95
N ILE A 11 30.29 -10.69 9.64
CA ILE A 11 29.62 -11.93 10.07
C ILE A 11 29.74 -12.10 11.59
N GLY A 12 30.89 -11.81 12.15
CA GLY A 12 31.12 -11.82 13.60
C GLY A 12 30.23 -10.84 14.35
N ASP A 13 30.08 -9.63 13.81
CA ASP A 13 29.19 -8.59 14.38
C ASP A 13 27.71 -8.96 14.26
N VAL A 14 27.29 -9.55 13.15
CA VAL A 14 25.91 -10.06 12.96
C VAL A 14 25.61 -11.18 13.95
N ILE A 15 26.52 -12.13 14.13
CA ILE A 15 26.38 -13.21 15.09
C ILE A 15 26.37 -12.66 16.52
N ALA A 16 27.28 -11.75 16.87
CA ALA A 16 27.34 -11.13 18.19
C ALA A 16 26.08 -10.33 18.53
N ARG A 17 25.52 -9.61 17.57
CA ARG A 17 24.23 -8.92 17.71
C ARG A 17 23.09 -9.91 17.88
N SER A 18 23.12 -11.05 17.19
CA SER A 18 22.12 -12.11 17.30
C SER A 18 21.99 -12.68 18.71
N PHE A 19 23.09 -12.72 19.46
CA PHE A 19 23.08 -13.15 20.87
C PHE A 19 22.78 -12.04 21.86
N ARG A 20 22.94 -10.76 21.48
CA ARG A 20 22.67 -9.61 22.36
C ARG A 20 21.23 -9.12 22.29
N GLU A 21 20.54 -9.39 21.17
CA GLU A 21 19.15 -8.97 20.94
C GLU A 21 18.28 -10.20 20.70
N PRO A 22 17.83 -10.89 21.77
CA PRO A 22 17.07 -12.15 21.63
C PRO A 22 15.68 -11.96 21.01
N ASN A 23 15.10 -10.76 21.11
CA ASN A 23 13.80 -10.43 20.50
C ASN A 23 14.00 -9.52 19.29
N ARG A 24 13.94 -10.12 18.08
CA ARG A 24 14.06 -9.38 16.82
C ARG A 24 12.72 -9.03 16.18
N VAL A 25 11.64 -9.49 16.77
CA VAL A 25 10.29 -9.18 16.29
C VAL A 25 9.94 -7.75 16.67
N ILE A 26 9.59 -6.92 15.69
CA ILE A 26 9.16 -5.54 15.93
C ILE A 26 7.89 -5.55 16.79
N PRO A 27 7.80 -4.75 17.86
CA PRO A 27 6.57 -4.58 18.64
C PRO A 27 5.40 -4.14 17.75
N VAL A 28 4.18 -4.58 18.08
CA VAL A 28 2.99 -4.31 17.25
C VAL A 28 2.70 -2.82 17.16
N ASP A 29 2.80 -2.10 18.25
CA ASP A 29 2.62 -0.64 18.32
C ASP A 29 3.66 0.12 17.48
N GLU A 30 4.92 -0.31 17.51
CA GLU A 30 5.95 0.24 16.66
C GLU A 30 5.72 -0.10 15.17
N LEU A 31 5.34 -1.35 14.87
CA LEU A 31 5.03 -1.79 13.51
C LEU A 31 3.90 -0.97 12.89
N LEU A 32 2.84 -0.74 13.64
CA LEU A 32 1.63 -0.04 13.17
C LEU A 32 1.78 1.49 13.19
N GLY A 33 2.65 2.02 14.06
CA GLY A 33 2.96 3.44 14.15
C GLY A 33 4.11 3.89 13.24
N ASN A 34 4.89 2.96 12.69
CA ASN A 34 6.13 3.27 11.99
C ASN A 34 5.97 3.17 10.47
N CYS A 35 5.78 4.32 9.83
CA CYS A 35 5.88 4.46 8.38
C CYS A 35 7.29 4.91 7.93
N SER A 36 8.31 4.66 8.75
CA SER A 36 9.68 4.99 8.40
C SER A 36 10.07 4.29 7.08
N GLY A 37 10.65 5.08 6.16
CA GLY A 37 10.95 4.61 4.80
C GLY A 37 9.84 4.84 3.77
N SER A 38 8.62 5.17 4.17
CA SER A 38 7.59 5.64 3.25
C SER A 38 7.93 7.06 2.78
N ARG A 39 7.99 7.25 1.47
CA ARG A 39 8.10 8.58 0.85
C ARG A 39 6.74 9.16 0.48
N MET A 40 5.66 8.63 1.07
CA MET A 40 4.32 9.14 0.80
C MET A 40 4.18 10.57 1.33
N PRO A 41 3.59 11.48 0.58
CA PRO A 41 3.42 12.86 1.00
C PRO A 41 2.29 13.01 2.01
N ASP A 42 2.44 13.97 2.91
CA ASP A 42 1.37 14.52 3.73
C ASP A 42 1.30 16.03 3.51
N VAL A 43 0.08 16.59 3.53
CA VAL A 43 -0.15 17.99 3.20
C VAL A 43 -0.46 18.77 4.48
N ILE A 44 0.25 19.87 4.70
CA ILE A 44 -0.02 20.82 5.77
C ILE A 44 -0.97 21.89 5.21
N ALA A 45 -2.26 21.74 5.52
CA ALA A 45 -3.33 22.55 4.97
C ALA A 45 -3.09 24.06 5.12
N ASP A 46 -2.69 24.51 6.30
CA ASP A 46 -2.48 25.92 6.64
C ASP A 46 -1.37 26.61 5.82
N ARG A 47 -0.57 25.83 5.08
CA ARG A 47 0.51 26.34 4.21
C ARG A 47 0.16 26.30 2.74
N LEU A 48 -1.03 25.81 2.39
CA LEU A 48 -1.48 25.82 1.01
C LEU A 48 -1.82 27.22 0.56
N THR A 49 -1.38 27.57 -0.65
CA THR A 49 -1.80 28.76 -1.39
C THR A 49 -2.13 28.34 -2.81
N PRO A 50 -2.97 29.08 -3.55
CA PRO A 50 -3.28 28.73 -4.94
C PRO A 50 -2.05 28.56 -5.84
N ALA A 51 -1.00 29.36 -5.60
CA ALA A 51 0.26 29.26 -6.33
C ALA A 51 1.02 27.96 -6.02
N ILE A 52 1.09 27.56 -4.74
CA ILE A 52 1.70 26.29 -4.31
C ILE A 52 0.90 25.13 -4.87
N VAL A 53 -0.43 25.17 -4.80
CA VAL A 53 -1.31 24.11 -5.33
C VAL A 53 -1.03 23.87 -6.81
N GLN A 54 -0.95 24.94 -7.63
CA GLN A 54 -0.63 24.81 -9.05
C GLN A 54 0.75 24.18 -9.27
N LYS A 55 1.77 24.64 -8.54
CA LYS A 55 3.13 24.13 -8.60
C LYS A 55 3.21 22.63 -8.23
N LEU A 56 2.44 22.20 -7.22
CA LEU A 56 2.36 20.82 -6.79
C LEU A 56 1.76 19.90 -7.86
N VAL A 57 0.74 20.38 -8.54
CA VAL A 57 0.10 19.64 -9.65
C VAL A 57 1.06 19.51 -10.83
N ASP A 58 1.71 20.62 -11.22
CA ASP A 58 2.61 20.65 -12.38
C ASP A 58 3.83 19.75 -12.20
N VAL A 59 4.33 19.59 -10.96
CA VAL A 59 5.52 18.78 -10.67
C VAL A 59 5.22 17.29 -10.53
N CYS A 60 3.94 16.89 -10.38
CA CYS A 60 3.55 15.52 -10.11
C CYS A 60 3.57 14.64 -11.37
N PRO A 61 4.53 13.68 -11.52
CA PRO A 61 4.70 12.92 -12.77
C PRO A 61 3.58 11.89 -13.03
N THR A 62 2.81 11.53 -12.00
CA THR A 62 1.75 10.52 -12.10
C THR A 62 0.35 11.10 -11.98
N ALA A 63 0.23 12.43 -11.96
CA ALA A 63 -1.02 13.13 -11.67
C ALA A 63 -1.72 12.58 -10.39
N ALA A 64 -0.91 12.23 -9.38
CA ALA A 64 -1.41 11.88 -8.06
C ALA A 64 -1.93 13.12 -7.32
N LEU A 65 -1.38 14.30 -7.65
CA LEU A 65 -1.88 15.61 -7.24
C LEU A 65 -2.64 16.23 -8.42
N SER A 66 -3.87 16.63 -8.19
CA SER A 66 -4.74 17.28 -9.16
C SER A 66 -5.57 18.37 -8.48
N ILE A 67 -6.14 19.27 -9.28
CA ILE A 67 -7.13 20.24 -8.82
C ILE A 67 -8.50 19.70 -9.20
N GLU A 68 -9.37 19.62 -8.22
CA GLU A 68 -10.76 19.18 -8.39
C GLU A 68 -11.72 20.24 -7.84
N GLU A 69 -12.90 20.31 -8.40
CA GLU A 69 -13.99 21.11 -7.83
C GLU A 69 -14.82 20.25 -6.88
N TYR A 70 -14.87 20.65 -5.61
CA TYR A 70 -15.69 20.00 -4.60
C TYR A 70 -16.53 21.03 -3.86
N ALA A 71 -17.85 20.87 -3.86
CA ALA A 71 -18.81 21.80 -3.26
C ALA A 71 -18.65 23.26 -3.73
N GLY A 72 -18.30 23.48 -5.00
CA GLY A 72 -18.09 24.81 -5.58
C GLY A 72 -16.76 25.47 -5.20
N ARG A 73 -15.81 24.73 -4.61
CA ARG A 73 -14.47 25.19 -4.25
C ARG A 73 -13.40 24.44 -5.01
N ARG A 74 -12.33 25.14 -5.33
CA ARG A 74 -11.13 24.52 -5.91
C ARG A 74 -10.32 23.84 -4.81
N CYS A 75 -10.16 22.53 -4.93
CA CYS A 75 -9.50 21.71 -3.93
C CYS A 75 -8.26 21.04 -4.52
N LEU A 76 -7.21 20.92 -3.72
CA LEU A 76 -6.09 20.04 -4.01
C LEU A 76 -6.52 18.60 -3.66
N GLN A 77 -6.50 17.73 -4.66
CA GLN A 77 -6.70 16.29 -4.47
C GLN A 77 -5.36 15.56 -4.46
N LEU A 78 -5.16 14.68 -3.51
CA LEU A 78 -4.05 13.73 -3.49
C LEU A 78 -4.59 12.30 -3.52
N SER A 79 -4.30 11.59 -4.62
CA SER A 79 -4.58 10.16 -4.77
C SER A 79 -3.35 9.34 -4.40
N TYR A 80 -3.34 8.75 -3.23
CA TYR A 80 -2.26 7.86 -2.79
C TYR A 80 -2.12 6.62 -3.67
N GLY A 81 -3.23 6.13 -4.23
CA GLY A 81 -3.20 5.03 -5.19
C GLY A 81 -2.44 5.34 -6.49
N ARG A 82 -2.19 6.62 -6.81
CA ARG A 82 -1.37 7.05 -7.94
C ARG A 82 0.03 7.49 -7.54
N CYS A 83 0.26 7.74 -6.25
CA CYS A 83 1.52 8.27 -5.75
C CYS A 83 2.61 7.22 -5.79
N ILE A 84 3.75 7.55 -6.41
CA ILE A 84 4.94 6.70 -6.48
C ILE A 84 6.02 7.07 -5.45
N GLY A 85 5.74 7.99 -4.54
CA GLY A 85 6.68 8.40 -3.51
C GLY A 85 7.96 9.07 -4.03
N CYS A 86 7.92 9.75 -5.17
CA CYS A 86 9.10 10.33 -5.82
C CYS A 86 9.70 11.54 -5.07
N GLY A 87 8.96 12.15 -4.14
CA GLY A 87 9.40 13.27 -3.31
C GLY A 87 9.37 14.65 -3.98
N ARG A 88 9.10 14.76 -5.29
CA ARG A 88 9.11 16.06 -6.01
C ARG A 88 8.17 17.10 -5.41
N CYS A 89 7.00 16.69 -4.93
CA CYS A 89 6.06 17.58 -4.26
C CYS A 89 6.59 18.10 -2.91
N THR A 90 7.38 17.32 -2.19
CA THR A 90 8.02 17.74 -0.94
C THR A 90 9.06 18.83 -1.21
N GLU A 91 9.84 18.69 -2.29
CA GLU A 91 10.84 19.69 -2.71
C GLU A 91 10.18 20.98 -3.23
N ALA A 92 9.12 20.84 -4.05
CA ALA A 92 8.45 21.97 -4.70
C ALA A 92 7.46 22.70 -3.79
N GLY A 93 7.00 22.05 -2.72
CA GLY A 93 5.86 22.51 -1.90
C GLY A 93 6.21 23.54 -0.83
N GLU A 94 7.46 24.05 -0.74
CA GLU A 94 7.86 25.13 0.16
C GLU A 94 7.47 24.86 1.64
N GLY A 95 7.47 23.58 2.04
CA GLY A 95 7.06 23.15 3.37
C GLY A 95 5.55 22.92 3.56
N ALA A 96 4.73 23.12 2.52
CA ALA A 96 3.32 22.71 2.55
C ALA A 96 3.12 21.20 2.35
N VAL A 97 4.14 20.50 1.85
CA VAL A 97 4.14 19.04 1.72
C VAL A 97 5.36 18.47 2.43
N ILE A 98 5.11 17.49 3.29
CA ILE A 98 6.14 16.77 4.06
C ILE A 98 6.07 15.27 3.78
N ALA A 99 7.09 14.51 4.16
CA ALA A 99 6.99 13.05 4.18
C ALA A 99 6.04 12.61 5.31
N ALA A 100 5.06 11.78 4.99
CA ALA A 100 4.10 11.29 5.96
C ALA A 100 4.78 10.43 7.03
N ARG A 101 4.42 10.67 8.30
CA ARG A 101 4.89 9.88 9.45
C ARG A 101 3.96 8.72 9.76
N ASN A 102 2.69 8.84 9.40
CA ASN A 102 1.64 7.84 9.61
C ASN A 102 1.08 7.35 8.29
N PHE A 103 0.53 6.14 8.25
CA PHE A 103 -0.06 5.55 7.06
C PHE A 103 -1.56 5.28 7.21
N PRO A 104 -2.42 6.31 7.15
CA PRO A 104 -3.86 6.14 7.21
C PRO A 104 -4.51 5.78 5.87
N GLN A 105 -3.76 5.73 4.77
CA GLN A 105 -4.28 5.83 3.40
C GLN A 105 -4.63 4.50 2.72
N CYS A 106 -4.49 3.37 3.39
CA CYS A 106 -5.08 2.12 2.91
C CYS A 106 -6.60 2.14 3.12
N GLY A 107 -7.35 1.64 2.17
CA GLY A 107 -8.82 1.70 2.18
C GLY A 107 -9.49 0.42 1.73
N VAL A 108 -10.74 0.23 2.16
CA VAL A 108 -11.63 -0.83 1.67
C VAL A 108 -12.22 -0.46 0.31
N VAL A 109 -12.37 0.83 0.05
CA VAL A 109 -12.78 1.36 -1.26
C VAL A 109 -11.71 2.33 -1.78
N LYS A 110 -11.58 2.42 -3.10
CA LYS A 110 -10.55 3.23 -3.79
C LYS A 110 -10.59 4.70 -3.37
N GLN A 111 -11.78 5.24 -3.13
CA GLN A 111 -11.97 6.62 -2.72
C GLN A 111 -11.34 6.93 -1.35
N GLN A 112 -11.20 5.95 -0.46
CA GLN A 112 -10.51 6.13 0.82
C GLN A 112 -9.00 6.34 0.67
N THR A 113 -8.44 6.04 -0.50
CA THR A 113 -7.04 6.35 -0.83
C THR A 113 -6.87 7.78 -1.36
N VAL A 114 -7.92 8.60 -1.36
CA VAL A 114 -7.94 9.98 -1.85
C VAL A 114 -8.20 10.92 -0.69
N ARG A 115 -7.43 12.02 -0.62
CA ARG A 115 -7.65 13.11 0.33
C ARG A 115 -7.81 14.42 -0.43
N LEU A 116 -8.61 15.31 0.13
CA LEU A 116 -8.93 16.63 -0.42
C LEU A 116 -8.60 17.71 0.59
N TRP A 117 -8.01 18.81 0.12
CA TRP A 117 -7.77 20.03 0.89
C TRP A 117 -8.31 21.23 0.12
N ASP A 118 -8.95 22.12 0.85
CA ASP A 118 -9.31 23.43 0.29
C ASP A 118 -8.03 24.21 -0.04
N ALA A 119 -7.98 24.86 -1.18
CA ALA A 119 -6.84 25.70 -1.58
C ALA A 119 -6.68 26.94 -0.67
N GLU A 120 -7.69 27.30 0.11
CA GLU A 120 -7.70 28.40 1.07
C GLU A 120 -7.43 27.94 2.53
N GLY A 121 -7.18 26.66 2.74
CA GLY A 121 -6.82 26.08 4.03
C GLY A 121 -7.91 25.20 4.65
N GLY A 122 -7.53 24.00 5.03
CA GLY A 122 -8.38 23.01 5.70
C GLY A 122 -8.44 21.68 4.94
N GLU A 123 -8.33 20.58 5.67
CA GLU A 123 -8.62 19.25 5.13
C GLU A 123 -10.12 19.06 5.05
N LEU A 124 -10.60 18.67 3.88
CA LEU A 124 -11.98 18.28 3.70
C LEU A 124 -12.17 16.82 4.13
N ALA A 125 -13.33 16.49 4.69
CA ALA A 125 -13.65 15.15 5.11
C ALA A 125 -13.42 14.12 3.97
N PRO A 126 -13.01 12.88 4.26
CA PRO A 126 -12.82 11.86 3.25
C PRO A 126 -14.09 11.66 2.42
N VAL A 127 -13.91 11.59 1.10
CA VAL A 127 -14.97 11.59 0.08
C VAL A 127 -15.92 10.38 0.17
N ALA A 128 -15.57 9.34 0.89
CA ALA A 128 -16.39 8.13 0.95
C ALA A 128 -16.63 7.66 2.39
N PRO A 129 -17.91 7.44 2.76
CA PRO A 129 -18.24 6.73 3.98
C PRO A 129 -17.69 5.29 3.90
N THR A 130 -17.25 4.76 5.04
CA THR A 130 -16.89 3.35 5.15
C THR A 130 -18.14 2.53 4.85
N PRO A 131 -18.13 1.62 3.87
CA PRO A 131 -19.30 0.78 3.60
C PRO A 131 -19.60 -0.04 4.85
N GLU A 132 -20.71 0.23 5.50
CA GLU A 132 -21.12 -0.48 6.73
C GLU A 132 -21.42 -1.97 6.48
N HIS A 133 -21.71 -2.34 5.25
CA HIS A 133 -22.28 -3.64 4.88
C HIS A 133 -21.38 -4.56 4.04
N ALA A 134 -20.15 -4.17 3.72
CA ALA A 134 -19.28 -5.07 2.98
C ALA A 134 -18.81 -6.21 3.91
N ARG A 135 -19.63 -7.26 4.00
CA ARG A 135 -19.19 -8.62 4.33
C ARG A 135 -18.94 -8.96 5.80
N GLY A 136 -19.90 -8.64 6.67
CA GLY A 136 -19.89 -9.11 8.08
C GLY A 136 -19.69 -10.63 8.22
N GLU A 137 -20.18 -11.43 7.26
CA GLU A 137 -20.02 -12.89 7.24
C GLU A 137 -18.55 -13.31 6.99
N ILE A 138 -17.85 -12.66 6.06
CA ILE A 138 -16.45 -12.95 5.78
C ILE A 138 -15.58 -12.63 6.98
N HIS A 139 -15.90 -11.55 7.69
CA HIS A 139 -15.16 -11.12 8.87
C HIS A 139 -15.18 -12.17 9.98
N SER A 140 -16.33 -12.79 10.24
CA SER A 140 -16.46 -13.80 11.30
C SER A 140 -15.72 -15.10 10.98
N LEU A 141 -15.66 -15.48 9.71
CA LEU A 141 -14.99 -16.69 9.25
C LEU A 141 -13.46 -16.56 9.24
N LEU A 142 -12.93 -15.38 8.89
CA LEU A 142 -11.49 -15.14 8.71
C LEU A 142 -10.79 -14.57 9.96
N GLN A 143 -11.46 -14.53 11.12
CA GLN A 143 -10.88 -13.95 12.34
C GLN A 143 -9.70 -14.70 12.93
N ARG A 144 -9.54 -16.00 12.67
CA ARG A 144 -8.54 -16.84 13.35
C ARG A 144 -7.32 -17.16 12.51
N ALA A 145 -7.51 -17.49 11.25
CA ALA A 145 -6.44 -17.78 10.30
C ALA A 145 -6.83 -17.26 8.92
N LEU A 146 -5.87 -16.71 8.19
CA LEU A 146 -6.04 -16.19 6.85
C LEU A 146 -4.95 -16.74 5.95
N ASN A 147 -5.34 -17.47 4.94
CA ASN A 147 -4.43 -17.94 3.91
C ASN A 147 -4.38 -16.95 2.76
N VAL A 148 -3.20 -16.46 2.44
CA VAL A 148 -2.98 -15.43 1.44
C VAL A 148 -2.23 -16.00 0.26
N ARG A 149 -2.73 -15.77 -0.95
CA ARG A 149 -1.99 -16.02 -2.18
C ARG A 149 -1.57 -14.70 -2.80
N GLN A 150 -0.27 -14.52 -2.99
CA GLN A 150 0.26 -13.43 -3.80
C GLN A 150 0.08 -13.76 -5.28
N LEU A 151 -0.31 -12.76 -6.07
CA LEU A 151 -0.51 -12.85 -7.52
C LEU A 151 0.12 -11.63 -8.18
N ASP A 152 1.06 -11.87 -9.08
CA ASP A 152 1.69 -10.84 -9.91
C ASP A 152 0.90 -10.63 -11.20
N GLY A 153 0.42 -9.41 -11.43
CA GLY A 153 -0.27 -8.98 -12.66
C GLY A 153 0.66 -8.45 -13.75
N GLY A 154 1.97 -8.42 -13.51
CA GLY A 154 3.00 -7.89 -14.42
C GLY A 154 3.79 -6.75 -13.77
N SER A 155 4.30 -6.98 -12.57
CA SER A 155 4.97 -5.98 -11.73
C SER A 155 6.46 -5.76 -12.09
N CYS A 156 7.08 -4.80 -11.39
CA CYS A 156 8.52 -4.57 -11.40
C CYS A 156 9.27 -5.33 -10.30
N ASN A 157 8.61 -6.25 -9.59
CA ASN A 157 9.10 -7.01 -8.45
C ASN A 157 9.37 -6.19 -7.16
N GLY A 158 9.07 -4.91 -7.12
CA GLY A 158 9.27 -4.08 -5.92
C GLY A 158 8.30 -4.45 -4.80
N CYS A 159 7.01 -4.57 -5.10
CA CYS A 159 5.98 -4.96 -4.13
C CYS A 159 6.17 -6.40 -3.64
N GLU A 160 6.60 -7.30 -4.51
CA GLU A 160 6.87 -8.71 -4.20
C GLU A 160 8.02 -8.85 -3.20
N ALA A 161 9.08 -8.06 -3.36
CA ALA A 161 10.20 -8.03 -2.42
C ALA A 161 9.75 -7.61 -1.00
N GLU A 162 8.89 -6.59 -0.91
CA GLU A 162 8.33 -6.13 0.36
C GLU A 162 7.32 -7.14 0.96
N ILE A 163 6.54 -7.82 0.12
CA ILE A 163 5.67 -8.91 0.56
C ILE A 163 6.50 -10.11 1.06
N ALA A 164 7.58 -10.46 0.38
CA ALA A 164 8.47 -11.53 0.83
C ALA A 164 9.13 -11.20 2.19
N ALA A 165 9.42 -9.92 2.46
CA ALA A 165 9.95 -9.49 3.75
C ALA A 165 8.97 -9.72 4.91
N LEU A 166 7.67 -9.85 4.68
CA LEU A 166 6.68 -10.15 5.71
C LEU A 166 6.87 -11.50 6.40
N ALA A 167 7.51 -12.44 5.70
CA ALA A 167 7.83 -13.77 6.24
C ALA A 167 9.14 -13.81 7.06
N ASN A 168 9.87 -12.69 7.16
CA ASN A 168 11.09 -12.66 7.97
C ASN A 168 10.77 -12.56 9.47
N PRO A 169 11.72 -12.96 10.36
CA PRO A 169 11.48 -12.93 11.81
C PRO A 169 11.25 -11.54 12.41
N TYR A 170 11.58 -10.47 11.68
CA TYR A 170 11.38 -9.09 12.16
C TYR A 170 9.90 -8.67 12.08
N TYR A 171 9.26 -8.91 10.93
CA TYR A 171 7.85 -8.56 10.72
C TYR A 171 6.90 -9.65 11.20
N ASP A 172 7.27 -10.92 10.98
CA ASP A 172 6.56 -12.11 11.47
C ASP A 172 5.04 -12.03 11.27
N LEU A 173 4.62 -12.02 10.00
CA LEU A 173 3.20 -11.91 9.64
C LEU A 173 2.37 -13.07 10.23
N GLU A 174 2.99 -14.24 10.44
CA GLU A 174 2.32 -15.42 10.97
C GLU A 174 1.81 -15.23 12.40
N ARG A 175 2.43 -14.34 13.21
CA ARG A 175 1.92 -13.98 14.54
C ARG A 175 0.51 -13.36 14.53
N PHE A 176 0.11 -12.81 13.38
CA PHE A 176 -1.25 -12.29 13.18
C PHE A 176 -2.20 -13.37 12.63
N GLY A 177 -1.76 -14.63 12.51
CA GLY A 177 -2.54 -15.72 11.91
C GLY A 177 -2.71 -15.59 10.41
N ILE A 178 -1.74 -14.97 9.71
CA ILE A 178 -1.77 -14.75 8.26
C ILE A 178 -0.64 -15.56 7.63
N HIS A 179 -0.98 -16.48 6.73
CA HIS A 179 -0.07 -17.43 6.13
C HIS A 179 -0.07 -17.33 4.62
N PHE A 180 1.10 -17.41 3.97
CA PHE A 180 1.18 -17.49 2.53
C PHE A 180 1.01 -18.91 2.03
N VAL A 181 0.17 -19.10 1.01
CA VAL A 181 -0.11 -20.41 0.40
C VAL A 181 0.24 -20.41 -1.08
N ALA A 182 0.72 -21.56 -1.56
CA ALA A 182 1.15 -21.71 -2.94
C ALA A 182 -0.01 -21.88 -3.93
N SER A 183 -1.14 -22.42 -3.50
CA SER A 183 -2.29 -22.69 -4.38
C SER A 183 -3.45 -21.73 -4.10
N PRO A 184 -4.07 -21.15 -5.14
CA PRO A 184 -5.25 -20.29 -4.97
C PRO A 184 -6.45 -21.06 -4.37
N LYS A 185 -6.52 -22.37 -4.53
CA LYS A 185 -7.60 -23.20 -3.97
C LYS A 185 -7.59 -23.26 -2.44
N HIS A 186 -6.48 -22.89 -1.82
CA HIS A 186 -6.32 -22.84 -0.36
C HIS A 186 -6.27 -21.42 0.18
N ALA A 187 -6.42 -20.43 -0.69
CA ALA A 187 -6.37 -19.03 -0.31
C ALA A 187 -7.76 -18.49 0.06
N ASP A 188 -7.78 -17.63 1.06
CA ASP A 188 -8.92 -16.82 1.48
C ASP A 188 -8.82 -15.39 0.94
N MET A 189 -7.57 -14.97 0.63
CA MET A 189 -7.25 -13.64 0.13
C MET A 189 -6.24 -13.70 -1.01
N LEU A 190 -6.45 -12.88 -2.04
CA LEU A 190 -5.44 -12.56 -3.05
C LEU A 190 -4.80 -11.21 -2.76
N LEU A 191 -3.46 -11.17 -2.70
CA LEU A 191 -2.68 -9.92 -2.78
C LEU A 191 -2.19 -9.77 -4.22
N VAL A 192 -2.78 -8.83 -4.95
CA VAL A 192 -2.47 -8.63 -6.37
C VAL A 192 -1.57 -7.42 -6.54
N THR A 193 -0.39 -7.65 -7.12
CA THR A 193 0.65 -6.65 -7.35
C THR A 193 0.77 -6.31 -8.85
N GLY A 194 1.38 -5.18 -9.14
CA GLY A 194 1.61 -4.69 -10.50
C GLY A 194 0.35 -4.18 -11.20
N PRO A 195 0.51 -3.47 -12.33
CA PRO A 195 -0.58 -3.22 -13.25
C PRO A 195 -0.95 -4.54 -13.90
N VAL A 196 -2.22 -4.74 -14.22
CA VAL A 196 -2.58 -5.97 -14.94
C VAL A 196 -2.18 -5.82 -16.40
N THR A 197 -1.12 -6.53 -16.79
CA THR A 197 -0.68 -6.57 -18.19
C THR A 197 -1.63 -7.42 -19.02
N ARG A 198 -1.66 -7.16 -20.34
CA ARG A 198 -2.51 -7.94 -21.28
C ARG A 198 -2.18 -9.43 -21.24
N ASN A 199 -0.90 -9.77 -21.06
CA ASN A 199 -0.45 -11.16 -20.99
C ASN A 199 -0.89 -11.87 -19.71
N MET A 200 -1.05 -11.11 -18.61
CA MET A 200 -1.43 -11.67 -17.30
C MET A 200 -2.93 -11.59 -17.02
N ALA A 201 -3.70 -10.86 -17.82
CA ALA A 201 -5.13 -10.61 -17.55
C ALA A 201 -5.94 -11.91 -17.38
N ASP A 202 -5.75 -12.89 -18.26
CA ASP A 202 -6.45 -14.17 -18.19
C ASP A 202 -5.96 -15.03 -17.01
N ALA A 203 -4.66 -14.98 -16.68
CA ALA A 203 -4.10 -15.66 -15.52
C ALA A 203 -4.65 -15.05 -14.20
N VAL A 204 -4.80 -13.72 -14.15
CA VAL A 204 -5.41 -13.02 -13.01
C VAL A 204 -6.85 -13.45 -12.82
N LYS A 205 -7.66 -13.48 -13.87
CA LYS A 205 -9.07 -13.94 -13.82
C LYS A 205 -9.17 -15.40 -13.39
N SER A 206 -8.42 -16.28 -14.04
CA SER A 206 -8.44 -17.72 -13.73
C SER A 206 -8.00 -18.00 -12.28
N THR A 207 -7.01 -17.25 -11.77
CA THR A 207 -6.58 -17.36 -10.37
C THR A 207 -7.67 -16.87 -9.42
N TYR A 208 -8.33 -15.76 -9.73
CA TYR A 208 -9.44 -15.25 -8.95
C TYR A 208 -10.61 -16.24 -8.89
N GLU A 209 -10.96 -16.88 -10.00
CA GLU A 209 -12.01 -17.89 -10.07
C GLU A 209 -11.66 -19.15 -9.27
N ALA A 210 -10.38 -19.52 -9.22
CA ALA A 210 -9.90 -20.70 -8.49
C ALA A 210 -9.91 -20.54 -6.96
N VAL A 211 -9.98 -19.32 -6.45
CA VAL A 211 -10.12 -19.07 -5.00
C VAL A 211 -11.56 -19.35 -4.57
N PRO A 212 -11.81 -20.21 -3.57
CA PRO A 212 -13.16 -20.49 -3.10
C PRO A 212 -13.81 -19.25 -2.46
N ALA A 213 -15.14 -19.21 -2.50
CA ALA A 213 -15.90 -18.20 -1.78
C ALA A 213 -16.10 -18.64 -0.30
N PRO A 214 -16.09 -17.71 0.66
CA PRO A 214 -15.91 -16.27 0.53
C PRO A 214 -14.44 -15.90 0.37
N LYS A 215 -14.12 -14.96 -0.51
CA LYS A 215 -12.75 -14.53 -0.83
C LYS A 215 -12.59 -13.02 -0.77
N LEU A 216 -11.36 -12.57 -0.53
CA LEU A 216 -10.97 -11.16 -0.53
C LEU A 216 -9.90 -10.91 -1.60
N VAL A 217 -9.91 -9.73 -2.19
CA VAL A 217 -8.91 -9.26 -3.15
C VAL A 217 -8.36 -7.92 -2.68
N VAL A 218 -7.05 -7.83 -2.56
CA VAL A 218 -6.36 -6.59 -2.18
C VAL A 218 -5.40 -6.18 -3.28
N ALA A 219 -5.60 -4.99 -3.82
CA ALA A 219 -4.69 -4.37 -4.77
C ALA A 219 -3.51 -3.71 -4.02
N VAL A 220 -2.30 -4.11 -4.36
CA VAL A 220 -1.07 -3.70 -3.67
C VAL A 220 -0.22 -2.83 -4.58
N GLY A 221 0.24 -1.73 -4.00
CA GLY A 221 1.12 -0.78 -4.67
C GLY A 221 0.38 0.19 -5.60
N ALA A 222 1.04 1.26 -6.01
CA ALA A 222 0.48 2.25 -6.92
C ALA A 222 0.05 1.62 -8.25
N CYS A 223 0.81 0.63 -8.74
CA CYS A 223 0.48 -0.09 -9.96
C CYS A 223 -0.80 -0.91 -9.82
N GLY A 224 -0.97 -1.67 -8.74
CA GLY A 224 -2.19 -2.42 -8.47
C GLY A 224 -3.41 -1.53 -8.25
N CYS A 225 -3.22 -0.41 -7.54
CA CYS A 225 -4.31 0.51 -7.21
C CYS A 225 -4.79 1.36 -8.39
N SER A 226 -3.92 1.69 -9.36
CA SER A 226 -4.24 2.68 -10.40
C SER A 226 -3.58 2.46 -11.76
N GLY A 227 -2.80 1.40 -11.93
CA GLY A 227 -1.91 1.21 -13.09
C GLY A 227 -0.54 1.88 -12.92
N GLY A 228 -0.37 2.71 -11.88
CA GLY A 228 0.91 3.37 -11.54
C GLY A 228 1.47 4.21 -12.69
N VAL A 229 2.80 4.15 -12.87
CA VAL A 229 3.52 4.84 -13.96
C VAL A 229 3.23 4.24 -15.34
N PHE A 230 2.65 3.06 -15.41
CA PHE A 230 2.34 2.36 -16.66
C PHE A 230 0.94 2.69 -17.17
N ARG A 231 0.15 3.46 -16.43
CA ARG A 231 -1.20 3.84 -16.80
C ARG A 231 -1.26 4.44 -18.20
N GLY A 232 -2.17 3.95 -19.04
CA GLY A 232 -2.31 4.38 -20.42
C GLY A 232 -1.33 3.71 -21.40
N SER A 233 -0.42 2.84 -20.92
CA SER A 233 0.42 2.03 -21.80
C SER A 233 -0.41 0.99 -22.54
N HIS A 234 -0.07 0.75 -23.82
CA HIS A 234 -0.70 -0.29 -24.63
C HIS A 234 -0.49 -1.71 -24.08
N ALA A 235 0.54 -1.92 -23.26
CA ALA A 235 0.91 -3.23 -22.71
C ALA A 235 0.05 -3.64 -21.49
N ILE A 236 -0.66 -2.71 -20.85
CA ILE A 236 -1.50 -3.00 -19.69
C ILE A 236 -3.00 -2.91 -20.04
N VAL A 237 -3.80 -3.65 -19.28
CA VAL A 237 -5.26 -3.50 -19.24
C VAL A 237 -5.62 -2.32 -18.34
N GLY A 238 -5.01 -2.26 -17.14
CA GLY A 238 -5.26 -1.19 -16.19
C GLY A 238 -4.82 -1.56 -14.78
N ALA A 239 -5.51 -1.05 -13.78
CA ALA A 239 -5.41 -1.43 -12.38
C ALA A 239 -6.06 -2.79 -12.13
N VAL A 240 -5.94 -3.33 -10.92
CA VAL A 240 -6.53 -4.63 -10.58
C VAL A 240 -8.05 -4.58 -10.65
N ASP A 241 -8.66 -3.47 -10.23
CA ASP A 241 -10.12 -3.27 -10.25
C ASP A 241 -10.73 -3.08 -11.65
N ASP A 242 -9.89 -2.90 -12.68
CA ASP A 242 -10.32 -2.93 -14.09
C ASP A 242 -10.51 -4.38 -14.61
N VAL A 243 -10.05 -5.39 -13.85
CA VAL A 243 -10.04 -6.80 -14.30
C VAL A 243 -10.82 -7.72 -13.38
N ILE A 244 -10.70 -7.56 -12.06
CA ILE A 244 -11.38 -8.35 -11.04
C ILE A 244 -11.90 -7.44 -9.90
N PRO A 245 -12.95 -7.85 -9.17
CA PRO A 245 -13.42 -7.10 -8.01
C PRO A 245 -12.34 -6.96 -6.93
N VAL A 246 -12.21 -5.78 -6.33
CA VAL A 246 -11.22 -5.47 -5.30
C VAL A 246 -11.92 -5.04 -4.01
N ASP A 247 -11.46 -5.60 -2.88
CA ASP A 247 -11.99 -5.41 -1.53
C ASP A 247 -11.11 -4.53 -0.66
N GLY A 248 -9.89 -4.24 -1.13
CA GLY A 248 -8.96 -3.39 -0.41
C GLY A 248 -7.85 -2.86 -1.29
N TYR A 249 -7.31 -1.69 -0.89
CA TYR A 249 -6.25 -0.99 -1.60
C TYR A 249 -5.14 -0.61 -0.63
N ILE A 250 -3.92 -1.02 -0.93
CA ILE A 250 -2.70 -0.68 -0.17
C ILE A 250 -1.77 0.10 -1.10
N PRO A 251 -1.83 1.43 -1.12
CA PRO A 251 -0.96 2.25 -1.95
C PRO A 251 0.49 2.23 -1.47
N GLY A 252 1.40 2.60 -2.37
CA GLY A 252 2.86 2.67 -2.15
C GLY A 252 3.61 2.26 -3.42
N CYS A 253 4.88 2.65 -3.53
CA CYS A 253 5.69 2.26 -4.68
C CYS A 253 7.17 2.03 -4.27
N PRO A 254 7.44 0.83 -3.71
CA PRO A 254 6.49 -0.13 -3.12
C PRO A 254 5.94 0.33 -1.75
N PRO A 255 4.82 -0.25 -1.26
CA PRO A 255 4.44 -0.10 0.15
C PRO A 255 5.45 -0.83 1.04
N THR A 256 5.84 -0.25 2.16
CA THR A 256 6.73 -0.91 3.13
C THR A 256 6.03 -2.12 3.77
N PRO A 257 6.77 -3.09 4.35
CA PRO A 257 6.16 -4.22 5.05
C PRO A 257 5.21 -3.79 6.18
N ALA A 258 5.53 -2.73 6.91
CA ALA A 258 4.64 -2.17 7.93
C ALA A 258 3.32 -1.66 7.34
N MET A 259 3.38 -0.99 6.17
CA MET A 259 2.18 -0.55 5.43
C MET A 259 1.36 -1.73 4.94
N LEU A 260 2.01 -2.80 4.49
CA LEU A 260 1.33 -4.03 4.06
C LEU A 260 0.58 -4.69 5.22
N VAL A 261 1.24 -4.91 6.37
CA VAL A 261 0.59 -5.48 7.57
C VAL A 261 -0.59 -4.62 7.99
N THR A 262 -0.38 -3.31 8.15
CA THR A 262 -1.43 -2.36 8.56
C THR A 262 -2.60 -2.39 7.59
N GLY A 263 -2.32 -2.40 6.28
CA GLY A 263 -3.33 -2.43 5.24
C GLY A 263 -4.15 -3.72 5.25
N ILE A 264 -3.50 -4.88 5.34
CA ILE A 264 -4.17 -6.18 5.43
C ILE A 264 -5.08 -6.24 6.68
N LEU A 265 -4.55 -5.86 7.85
CA LEU A 265 -5.31 -5.86 9.09
C LEU A 265 -6.51 -4.89 9.03
N LYS A 266 -6.36 -3.74 8.38
CA LYS A 266 -7.45 -2.78 8.17
C LYS A 266 -8.54 -3.33 7.25
N VAL A 267 -8.16 -3.99 6.14
CA VAL A 267 -9.12 -4.66 5.25
C VAL A 267 -9.87 -5.77 5.99
N LEU A 268 -9.16 -6.51 6.83
CA LEU A 268 -9.75 -7.54 7.69
C LEU A 268 -10.56 -6.97 8.87
N ARG A 269 -10.53 -5.65 9.10
CA ARG A 269 -11.13 -5.01 10.29
C ARG A 269 -10.73 -5.68 11.61
N ARG A 270 -9.55 -6.30 11.66
CA ARG A 270 -9.02 -6.85 12.92
C ARG A 270 -8.65 -5.71 13.84
N ASN A 271 -9.18 -5.72 15.07
CA ASN A 271 -8.80 -4.77 16.10
C ASN A 271 -7.31 -4.94 16.40
N LEU A 272 -6.55 -3.86 16.19
CA LEU A 272 -5.10 -3.80 16.42
C LEU A 272 -4.75 -3.65 17.92
N ALA A 273 -5.76 -3.64 18.80
CA ALA A 273 -5.64 -3.41 20.25
C ALA A 273 -5.67 -4.73 21.04
N ARG A 274 -4.83 -5.71 20.65
CA ARG A 274 -4.54 -6.86 21.54
C ARG A 274 -3.06 -7.19 21.52
#